data_788ce39d78e172497e19003a89961aac
#
_entry.id   788ce39d78e172497e19003a89961aac
#
_cell.length_a   1.000
_cell.length_b   1.000
_cell.length_c   1.000
_cell.angle_alpha   90.00
_cell.angle_beta   90.00
_cell.angle_gamma   90.00
#
_symmetry.space_group_name_H-M   'P 1'
#
loop_
_entity.id
_entity.type
_entity.pdbx_description
1 polymer ?
#
loop_
_entity_poly.entity_id
_entity_poly.type
_entity_poly.pdbx_seq_one_letter_code
_entity_poly.pdbx_strand_id
1 'polypeptide(L)'
;QLAITEKSVKKKKIVAVVIIMFIFSIIILGVGSKLVFQKICERRETAWPDLGTADDEQYEWLTEAYKIKQKNNEKIVILASDGTKLEGHYYERKKNAPLVIFFHGFRGHSYVDGVPIYKIAQKEKWNVLLVSMRAHDESEGNIFTLGVKERYDCVDWANWAAKHFGRETPIFLMGISMGGAVVTMSSNLDFPDSVCGIIEDSGFTTSTKMLELNCKSHLPKGMPVEVFKIFADVGIKLWGGFNLKEADACKAVSQTKIPILIIHGDKDNLAPLYMAKEIYNSCKSSKEIYIVHGANHAESYKKDPEG
;
A
#
# COMPACT_ATOMS: atom_id res chain seq x y z
N GLN A 1 27.24 -55.91 29.71
CA GLN A 1 25.99 -55.87 28.93
C GLN A 1 25.00 -54.83 29.47
N LEU A 2 24.76 -54.76 30.81
CA LEU A 2 23.83 -53.79 31.41
C LEU A 2 24.25 -52.30 31.16
N ALA A 3 25.50 -51.94 31.25
CA ALA A 3 26.00 -50.54 31.01
C ALA A 3 25.86 -50.09 29.54
N ILE A 4 25.89 -51.02 28.56
CA ILE A 4 25.69 -50.76 27.14
C ILE A 4 24.22 -50.48 26.87
N THR A 5 23.31 -51.23 27.51
CA THR A 5 21.84 -51.07 27.39
C THR A 5 21.38 -49.75 27.99
N GLU A 6 21.90 -49.34 29.15
CA GLU A 6 21.60 -48.04 29.78
C GLU A 6 22.04 -46.83 28.92
N LYS A 7 23.27 -46.89 28.34
CA LYS A 7 23.74 -45.87 27.40
C LYS A 7 22.86 -45.76 26.17
N SER A 8 22.41 -46.88 25.62
CA SER A 8 21.50 -46.89 24.45
C SER A 8 20.14 -46.30 24.77
N VAL A 9 19.54 -46.61 25.93
CA VAL A 9 18.27 -46.05 26.39
C VAL A 9 18.38 -44.55 26.64
N LYS A 10 19.45 -44.06 27.25
CA LYS A 10 19.73 -42.65 27.50
C LYS A 10 19.85 -41.88 26.17
N LYS A 11 20.56 -42.42 25.18
CA LYS A 11 20.69 -41.84 23.84
C LYS A 11 19.35 -41.70 23.11
N LYS A 12 18.50 -42.76 23.18
CA LYS A 12 17.14 -42.72 22.59
C LYS A 12 16.26 -41.69 23.26
N LYS A 13 16.31 -41.51 24.58
CA LYS A 13 15.56 -40.44 25.30
C LYS A 13 16.02 -39.06 24.88
N ILE A 14 17.31 -38.81 24.75
CA ILE A 14 17.86 -37.51 24.29
C ILE A 14 17.37 -37.21 22.87
N VAL A 15 17.45 -38.17 21.95
CA VAL A 15 16.97 -38.02 20.56
C VAL A 15 15.47 -37.71 20.55
N ALA A 16 14.67 -38.42 21.36
CA ALA A 16 13.24 -38.15 21.45
C ALA A 16 12.93 -36.72 21.96
N VAL A 17 13.65 -36.24 22.98
CA VAL A 17 13.51 -34.88 23.49
C VAL A 17 13.88 -33.86 22.42
N VAL A 18 14.97 -34.05 21.68
CA VAL A 18 15.40 -33.15 20.59
C VAL A 18 14.32 -33.10 19.47
N ILE A 19 13.75 -34.23 19.10
CA ILE A 19 12.68 -34.30 18.11
C ILE A 19 11.44 -33.56 18.61
N ILE A 20 11.04 -33.74 19.86
CA ILE A 20 9.89 -33.02 20.46
C ILE A 20 10.13 -31.51 20.45
N MET A 21 11.32 -31.05 20.87
CA MET A 21 11.69 -29.64 20.86
C MET A 21 11.67 -29.08 19.43
N PHE A 22 12.15 -29.82 18.45
CA PHE A 22 12.13 -29.43 17.04
C PHE A 22 10.70 -29.29 16.49
N ILE A 23 9.84 -30.26 16.77
CA ILE A 23 8.42 -30.23 16.39
C ILE A 23 7.73 -29.01 17.05
N PHE A 24 7.99 -28.79 18.34
CA PHE A 24 7.43 -27.65 19.08
C PHE A 24 7.88 -26.31 18.47
N SER A 25 9.15 -26.20 18.08
CA SER A 25 9.69 -24.99 17.42
C SER A 25 9.01 -24.74 16.06
N ILE A 26 8.74 -25.79 15.27
CA ILE A 26 8.00 -25.69 14.01
C ILE A 26 6.57 -25.20 14.25
N ILE A 27 5.90 -25.73 15.27
CA ILE A 27 4.54 -25.29 15.63
C ILE A 27 4.52 -23.82 16.03
N ILE A 28 5.46 -23.39 16.89
CA ILE A 28 5.59 -21.97 17.30
C ILE A 28 5.82 -21.10 16.07
N LEU A 29 6.74 -21.49 15.18
CA LEU A 29 7.02 -20.75 13.96
C LEU A 29 5.78 -20.68 13.06
N GLY A 30 5.06 -21.77 12.86
CA GLY A 30 3.84 -21.82 12.06
C GLY A 30 2.73 -20.96 12.62
N VAL A 31 2.40 -21.12 13.90
CA VAL A 31 1.33 -20.34 14.56
C VAL A 31 1.72 -18.86 14.65
N GLY A 32 2.93 -18.57 15.11
CA GLY A 32 3.41 -17.19 15.25
C GLY A 32 3.46 -16.46 13.91
N SER A 33 3.93 -17.13 12.85
CA SER A 33 3.93 -16.53 11.50
C SER A 33 2.51 -16.29 10.96
N LYS A 34 1.55 -17.17 11.25
CA LYS A 34 0.14 -16.98 10.89
C LYS A 34 -0.44 -15.74 11.55
N LEU A 35 -0.23 -15.59 12.86
CA LEU A 35 -0.75 -14.44 13.62
C LEU A 35 -0.14 -13.12 13.14
N VAL A 36 1.16 -13.11 12.86
CA VAL A 36 1.84 -11.92 12.32
C VAL A 36 1.31 -11.58 10.92
N PHE A 37 1.18 -12.59 10.04
CA PHE A 37 0.62 -12.42 8.70
C PHE A 37 -0.80 -11.84 8.73
N GLN A 38 -1.67 -12.40 9.57
CA GLN A 38 -3.04 -11.90 9.74
C GLN A 38 -3.05 -10.44 10.19
N LYS A 39 -2.17 -10.08 11.11
CA LYS A 39 -2.07 -8.71 11.60
C LYS A 39 -1.60 -7.73 10.52
N ILE A 40 -0.74 -8.16 9.60
CA ILE A 40 -0.13 -7.29 8.57
C ILE A 40 -0.99 -7.25 7.31
N CYS A 41 -1.41 -8.40 6.78
CA CYS A 41 -1.89 -8.54 5.41
C CYS A 41 -3.38 -8.91 5.29
N GLU A 42 -4.03 -9.45 6.33
CA GLU A 42 -5.43 -9.82 6.20
C GLU A 42 -6.34 -8.59 6.19
N ARG A 43 -7.35 -8.66 5.32
CA ARG A 43 -8.45 -7.69 5.28
C ARG A 43 -9.04 -7.53 6.67
N ARG A 44 -9.27 -6.30 7.05
CA ARG A 44 -10.07 -5.93 8.20
C ARG A 44 -11.16 -5.01 7.71
N GLU A 45 -12.37 -5.25 8.16
CA GLU A 45 -13.40 -4.24 8.02
C GLU A 45 -12.96 -3.04 8.87
N THR A 46 -12.50 -2.01 8.19
CA THR A 46 -12.30 -0.70 8.80
C THR A 46 -13.66 -0.04 8.82
N ALA A 47 -14.23 0.12 10.02
CA ALA A 47 -15.40 0.96 10.14
C ALA A 47 -15.08 2.35 9.59
N TRP A 48 -16.01 2.94 8.86
CA TRP A 48 -15.89 4.33 8.46
C TRP A 48 -15.62 5.17 9.72
N PRO A 49 -14.67 6.10 9.67
CA PRO A 49 -14.36 6.94 10.81
C PRO A 49 -15.63 7.63 11.32
N ASP A 50 -15.90 7.51 12.61
CA ASP A 50 -17.08 8.09 13.23
C ASP A 50 -16.90 9.59 13.44
N LEU A 51 -17.79 10.39 12.88
CA LEU A 51 -17.82 11.85 13.09
C LEU A 51 -17.97 12.23 14.57
N GLY A 52 -18.64 11.41 15.38
CA GLY A 52 -18.87 11.68 16.81
C GLY A 52 -17.63 11.53 17.69
N THR A 53 -16.57 10.91 17.20
CA THR A 53 -15.30 10.70 17.92
C THR A 53 -14.14 11.51 17.34
N ALA A 54 -14.38 12.26 16.25
CA ALA A 54 -13.38 13.06 15.56
C ALA A 54 -13.12 14.37 16.31
N ASP A 55 -11.86 14.82 16.35
CA ASP A 55 -11.55 16.21 16.70
C ASP A 55 -12.01 17.19 15.59
N ASP A 56 -11.92 18.50 15.82
CA ASP A 56 -12.47 19.49 14.89
C ASP A 56 -11.86 19.38 13.49
N GLU A 57 -10.56 19.16 13.36
CA GLU A 57 -9.88 19.04 12.07
C GLU A 57 -10.27 17.76 11.35
N GLN A 58 -10.32 16.64 12.07
CA GLN A 58 -10.78 15.35 11.54
C GLN A 58 -12.26 15.42 11.16
N TYR A 59 -13.09 16.11 11.93
CA TYR A 59 -14.52 16.28 11.66
C TYR A 59 -14.76 16.99 10.32
N GLU A 60 -14.07 18.08 10.06
CA GLU A 60 -14.18 18.78 8.78
C GLU A 60 -13.75 17.89 7.61
N TRP A 61 -12.63 17.21 7.76
CA TRP A 61 -12.10 16.29 6.74
C TRP A 61 -13.05 15.14 6.44
N LEU A 62 -13.56 14.47 7.45
CA LEU A 62 -14.51 13.38 7.31
C LEU A 62 -15.85 13.86 6.73
N THR A 63 -16.29 15.05 7.12
CA THR A 63 -17.49 15.67 6.53
C THR A 63 -17.33 15.85 5.02
N GLU A 64 -16.17 16.30 4.55
CA GLU A 64 -15.90 16.39 3.11
C GLU A 64 -15.88 15.02 2.44
N ALA A 65 -15.26 14.00 3.05
CA ALA A 65 -15.27 12.64 2.54
C ALA A 65 -16.71 12.08 2.40
N TYR A 66 -17.56 12.29 3.40
CA TYR A 66 -18.99 11.92 3.35
C TYR A 66 -19.75 12.66 2.24
N LYS A 67 -19.50 13.96 2.06
CA LYS A 67 -20.09 14.73 0.94
C LYS A 67 -19.65 14.18 -0.42
N ILE A 68 -18.36 13.82 -0.58
CA ILE A 68 -17.85 13.21 -1.81
C ILE A 68 -18.55 11.90 -2.10
N LYS A 69 -18.68 11.03 -1.09
CA LYS A 69 -19.37 9.73 -1.22
C LYS A 69 -20.82 9.86 -1.66
N GLN A 70 -21.51 10.92 -1.20
CA GLN A 70 -22.93 11.17 -1.54
C GLN A 70 -23.13 11.84 -2.91
N LYS A 71 -22.06 12.39 -3.51
CA LYS A 71 -22.19 13.03 -4.84
C LYS A 71 -22.44 12.00 -5.92
N ASN A 72 -23.12 12.45 -6.97
CA ASN A 72 -23.35 11.61 -8.15
C ASN A 72 -22.02 11.17 -8.74
N ASN A 73 -21.83 9.86 -8.85
CA ASN A 73 -20.66 9.21 -9.40
C ASN A 73 -21.10 7.95 -10.15
N GLU A 74 -20.22 7.46 -11.00
CA GLU A 74 -20.41 6.16 -11.66
C GLU A 74 -19.58 5.11 -10.91
N LYS A 75 -20.24 4.06 -10.43
CA LYS A 75 -19.58 2.90 -9.85
C LYS A 75 -18.96 2.07 -10.97
N ILE A 76 -17.65 1.92 -10.92
CA ILE A 76 -16.88 1.13 -11.88
C ILE A 76 -16.44 -0.17 -11.23
N VAL A 77 -16.57 -1.25 -11.98
CA VAL A 77 -16.10 -2.58 -11.57
C VAL A 77 -15.24 -3.15 -12.67
N ILE A 78 -14.02 -3.55 -12.33
CA ILE A 78 -13.12 -4.24 -13.26
C ILE A 78 -12.72 -5.61 -12.72
N LEU A 79 -12.28 -6.49 -13.61
CA LEU A 79 -11.56 -7.71 -13.23
C LEU A 79 -10.07 -7.45 -13.43
N ALA A 80 -9.30 -7.56 -12.35
CA ALA A 80 -7.86 -7.53 -12.42
C ALA A 80 -7.33 -8.73 -13.21
N SER A 81 -6.10 -8.67 -13.66
CA SER A 81 -5.44 -9.72 -14.45
C SER A 81 -5.36 -11.07 -13.73
N ASP A 82 -5.42 -11.08 -12.38
CA ASP A 82 -5.49 -12.29 -11.56
C ASP A 82 -6.93 -12.75 -11.24
N GLY A 83 -7.94 -12.10 -11.82
CA GLY A 83 -9.37 -12.42 -11.64
C GLY A 83 -10.01 -11.77 -10.41
N THR A 84 -9.28 -10.98 -9.62
CA THR A 84 -9.83 -10.24 -8.49
C THR A 84 -10.75 -9.12 -8.98
N LYS A 85 -11.95 -9.02 -8.42
CA LYS A 85 -12.89 -7.95 -8.75
C LYS A 85 -12.52 -6.69 -7.95
N LEU A 86 -12.25 -5.61 -8.67
CA LEU A 86 -11.89 -4.32 -8.10
C LEU A 86 -12.98 -3.30 -8.39
N GLU A 87 -13.27 -2.44 -7.41
CA GLU A 87 -14.29 -1.40 -7.50
C GLU A 87 -13.68 -0.01 -7.34
N GLY A 88 -14.31 0.97 -7.99
CA GLY A 88 -13.95 2.38 -7.89
C GLY A 88 -15.12 3.29 -8.23
N HIS A 89 -14.98 4.57 -7.93
CA HIS A 89 -16.02 5.57 -8.12
C HIS A 89 -15.50 6.71 -9.00
N TYR A 90 -16.11 6.83 -10.17
CA TYR A 90 -15.75 7.81 -11.20
C TYR A 90 -16.59 9.07 -11.07
N TYR A 91 -15.92 10.21 -11.08
CA TYR A 91 -16.52 11.54 -11.02
C TYR A 91 -16.16 12.31 -12.30
N GLU A 92 -17.10 12.43 -13.21
CA GLU A 92 -16.95 13.28 -14.40
C GLU A 92 -17.06 14.74 -14.02
N ARG A 93 -16.11 15.56 -14.45
CA ARG A 93 -16.15 17.03 -14.35
C ARG A 93 -16.32 17.67 -15.70
N LYS A 94 -15.65 17.12 -16.70
CA LYS A 94 -15.69 17.60 -18.07
C LYS A 94 -15.36 16.47 -19.02
N LYS A 95 -16.14 16.35 -20.08
CA LYS A 95 -15.89 15.39 -21.16
C LYS A 95 -14.49 15.59 -21.74
N ASN A 96 -13.76 14.49 -21.93
CA ASN A 96 -12.38 14.46 -22.46
C ASN A 96 -11.35 15.25 -21.63
N ALA A 97 -11.62 15.55 -20.36
CA ALA A 97 -10.63 16.11 -19.47
C ALA A 97 -9.62 15.03 -19.01
N PRO A 98 -8.42 15.42 -18.55
CA PRO A 98 -7.50 14.50 -17.93
C PRO A 98 -8.17 13.70 -16.81
N LEU A 99 -7.78 12.45 -16.66
CA LEU A 99 -8.25 11.56 -15.61
C LEU A 99 -7.14 11.30 -14.58
N VAL A 100 -7.46 11.48 -13.30
CA VAL A 100 -6.60 11.01 -12.20
C VAL A 100 -7.21 9.75 -11.61
N ILE A 101 -6.43 8.66 -11.57
CA ILE A 101 -6.77 7.42 -10.88
C ILE A 101 -6.05 7.44 -9.53
N PHE A 102 -6.81 7.46 -8.44
CA PHE A 102 -6.28 7.65 -7.08
C PHE A 102 -6.29 6.36 -6.26
N PHE A 103 -5.15 6.06 -5.62
CA PHE A 103 -4.90 4.89 -4.78
C PHE A 103 -4.68 5.33 -3.32
N HIS A 104 -5.52 4.83 -2.41
CA HIS A 104 -5.53 5.20 -0.99
C HIS A 104 -4.39 4.56 -0.18
N GLY A 105 -4.22 4.98 1.08
CA GLY A 105 -3.23 4.46 2.01
C GLY A 105 -3.56 3.09 2.61
N PHE A 106 -2.67 2.62 3.47
CA PHE A 106 -2.80 1.36 4.20
C PHE A 106 -4.06 1.35 5.08
N ARG A 107 -4.97 0.41 4.82
CA ARG A 107 -6.26 0.33 5.51
C ARG A 107 -7.07 1.63 5.48
N GLY A 108 -6.78 2.47 4.49
CA GLY A 108 -7.51 3.70 4.23
C GLY A 108 -8.81 3.45 3.47
N HIS A 109 -9.53 4.54 3.25
CA HIS A 109 -10.73 4.57 2.42
C HIS A 109 -10.52 5.52 1.25
N SER A 110 -10.91 5.09 0.05
CA SER A 110 -10.71 5.88 -1.17
C SER A 110 -11.32 7.28 -1.09
N TYR A 111 -12.43 7.44 -0.40
CA TYR A 111 -13.08 8.74 -0.21
C TYR A 111 -12.39 9.63 0.83
N VAL A 112 -11.85 9.03 1.92
CA VAL A 112 -11.21 9.78 3.00
C VAL A 112 -9.85 10.29 2.53
N ASP A 113 -9.03 9.38 2.01
CA ASP A 113 -7.70 9.72 1.50
C ASP A 113 -7.76 10.50 0.19
N GLY A 114 -8.86 10.36 -0.56
CA GLY A 114 -9.12 11.03 -1.83
C GLY A 114 -9.62 12.47 -1.74
N VAL A 115 -9.88 13.01 -0.53
CA VAL A 115 -10.35 14.40 -0.36
C VAL A 115 -9.43 15.42 -1.07
N PRO A 116 -8.09 15.35 -0.94
CA PRO A 116 -7.21 16.28 -1.62
C PRO A 116 -7.38 16.28 -3.13
N ILE A 117 -7.19 15.11 -3.73
CA ILE A 117 -7.25 15.02 -5.20
C ILE A 117 -8.62 15.32 -5.75
N TYR A 118 -9.69 15.00 -5.01
CA TYR A 118 -11.04 15.36 -5.41
C TYR A 118 -11.23 16.90 -5.46
N LYS A 119 -10.70 17.64 -4.46
CA LYS A 119 -10.75 19.11 -4.42
C LYS A 119 -9.89 19.74 -5.51
N ILE A 120 -8.67 19.24 -5.72
CA ILE A 120 -7.76 19.69 -6.79
C ILE A 120 -8.44 19.47 -8.15
N ALA A 121 -8.94 18.27 -8.40
CA ALA A 121 -9.61 17.96 -9.67
C ALA A 121 -10.88 18.77 -9.90
N GLN A 122 -11.59 19.16 -8.84
CA GLN A 122 -12.72 20.08 -8.94
C GLN A 122 -12.26 21.49 -9.38
N LYS A 123 -11.16 22.00 -8.83
CA LYS A 123 -10.56 23.29 -9.19
C LYS A 123 -10.07 23.27 -10.64
N GLU A 124 -9.35 22.21 -11.01
CA GLU A 124 -8.70 22.07 -12.33
C GLU A 124 -9.63 21.52 -13.42
N LYS A 125 -10.85 21.13 -13.09
CA LYS A 125 -11.84 20.50 -13.98
C LYS A 125 -11.35 19.17 -14.58
N TRP A 126 -10.58 18.40 -13.82
CA TRP A 126 -10.15 17.05 -14.14
C TRP A 126 -11.18 16.01 -13.70
N ASN A 127 -11.18 14.88 -14.36
CA ASN A 127 -11.97 13.73 -13.94
C ASN A 127 -11.19 12.93 -12.89
N VAL A 128 -11.90 12.30 -11.97
CA VAL A 128 -11.29 11.50 -10.90
C VAL A 128 -11.93 10.14 -10.82
N LEU A 129 -11.10 9.11 -10.69
CA LEU A 129 -11.50 7.76 -10.33
C LEU A 129 -10.86 7.42 -8.97
N LEU A 130 -11.68 7.37 -7.93
CA LEU A 130 -11.27 6.93 -6.60
C LEU A 130 -11.40 5.40 -6.54
N VAL A 131 -10.28 4.68 -6.50
CA VAL A 131 -10.31 3.22 -6.49
C VAL A 131 -10.19 2.67 -5.08
N SER A 132 -10.96 1.64 -4.78
CA SER A 132 -10.77 0.78 -3.61
C SER A 132 -9.73 -0.28 -3.98
N MET A 133 -8.56 -0.25 -3.34
CA MET A 133 -7.53 -1.26 -3.62
C MET A 133 -8.01 -2.65 -3.18
N ARG A 134 -7.39 -3.72 -3.73
CA ARG A 134 -7.71 -5.11 -3.34
C ARG A 134 -7.76 -5.27 -1.81
N ALA A 135 -8.69 -6.08 -1.34
CA ALA A 135 -8.94 -6.34 0.09
C ALA A 135 -9.31 -5.11 0.94
N HIS A 136 -9.78 -4.02 0.29
CA HIS A 136 -10.31 -2.84 0.98
C HIS A 136 -11.69 -2.50 0.45
N ASP A 137 -12.48 -1.83 1.27
CA ASP A 137 -13.84 -1.35 0.98
C ASP A 137 -14.68 -2.36 0.13
N GLU A 138 -15.13 -1.98 -1.06
CA GLU A 138 -15.97 -2.79 -1.93
C GLU A 138 -15.19 -3.74 -2.84
N SER A 139 -13.86 -3.62 -2.93
CA SER A 139 -13.04 -4.52 -3.74
C SER A 139 -12.88 -5.89 -3.08
N GLU A 140 -12.82 -6.93 -3.91
CA GLU A 140 -12.62 -8.31 -3.45
C GLU A 140 -11.20 -8.54 -2.92
N GLY A 141 -11.01 -9.72 -2.36
CA GLY A 141 -9.77 -10.19 -1.76
C GLY A 141 -9.82 -10.21 -0.24
N ASN A 142 -9.07 -11.15 0.34
CA ASN A 142 -8.95 -11.31 1.79
C ASN A 142 -7.59 -10.86 2.31
N ILE A 143 -6.66 -10.63 1.40
CA ILE A 143 -5.30 -10.17 1.73
C ILE A 143 -4.88 -9.06 0.76
N PHE A 144 -4.21 -8.07 1.30
CA PHE A 144 -3.45 -7.10 0.51
C PHE A 144 -1.95 -7.39 0.66
N THR A 145 -1.19 -7.05 -0.37
CA THR A 145 0.18 -7.56 -0.52
C THR A 145 1.24 -6.47 -0.40
N LEU A 146 0.85 -5.31 0.12
CA LEU A 146 1.74 -4.17 0.39
C LEU A 146 2.53 -3.72 -0.86
N GLY A 147 1.88 -3.71 -2.01
CA GLY A 147 2.43 -3.27 -3.29
C GLY A 147 2.81 -4.40 -4.25
N VAL A 148 2.93 -5.66 -3.80
CA VAL A 148 3.36 -6.75 -4.68
C VAL A 148 2.34 -7.07 -5.76
N LYS A 149 1.07 -7.21 -5.44
CA LYS A 149 -0.02 -7.41 -6.41
C LYS A 149 -0.68 -6.09 -6.80
N GLU A 150 -0.83 -5.18 -5.86
CA GLU A 150 -1.49 -3.88 -6.08
C GLU A 150 -0.86 -3.08 -7.22
N ARG A 151 0.46 -3.22 -7.46
CA ARG A 151 1.12 -2.57 -8.60
C ARG A 151 0.61 -3.04 -9.96
N TYR A 152 0.12 -4.27 -10.07
CA TYR A 152 -0.51 -4.79 -11.28
C TYR A 152 -1.95 -4.27 -11.42
N ASP A 153 -2.65 -4.05 -10.29
CA ASP A 153 -3.97 -3.41 -10.31
C ASP A 153 -3.91 -2.00 -10.89
N CYS A 154 -2.80 -1.27 -10.68
CA CYS A 154 -2.57 0.04 -11.31
C CYS A 154 -2.60 -0.07 -12.84
N VAL A 155 -1.97 -1.10 -13.40
CA VAL A 155 -1.95 -1.35 -14.85
C VAL A 155 -3.34 -1.74 -15.34
N ASP A 156 -4.06 -2.60 -14.61
CA ASP A 156 -5.40 -3.03 -14.96
C ASP A 156 -6.39 -1.84 -14.98
N TRP A 157 -6.33 -0.95 -13.99
CA TRP A 157 -7.11 0.28 -13.95
C TRP A 157 -6.76 1.24 -15.09
N ALA A 158 -5.48 1.42 -15.39
CA ALA A 158 -5.03 2.28 -16.48
C ALA A 158 -5.46 1.75 -17.85
N ASN A 159 -5.36 0.44 -18.07
CA ASN A 159 -5.83 -0.22 -19.30
C ASN A 159 -7.33 -0.10 -19.47
N TRP A 160 -8.11 -0.32 -18.39
CA TRP A 160 -9.53 -0.10 -18.41
C TRP A 160 -9.87 1.36 -18.79
N ALA A 161 -9.21 2.33 -18.15
CA ALA A 161 -9.44 3.74 -18.39
C ALA A 161 -9.10 4.16 -19.83
N ALA A 162 -7.95 3.71 -20.36
CA ALA A 162 -7.56 3.97 -21.74
C ALA A 162 -8.54 3.38 -22.76
N LYS A 163 -9.10 2.20 -22.48
CA LYS A 163 -10.12 1.58 -23.32
C LYS A 163 -11.47 2.29 -23.22
N HIS A 164 -11.86 2.75 -22.02
CA HIS A 164 -13.17 3.34 -21.76
C HIS A 164 -13.26 4.80 -22.23
N PHE A 165 -12.24 5.62 -21.90
CA PHE A 165 -12.24 7.05 -22.21
C PHE A 165 -11.52 7.40 -23.52
N GLY A 166 -10.84 6.43 -24.15
CA GLY A 166 -10.04 6.62 -25.34
C GLY A 166 -8.56 6.86 -25.05
N ARG A 167 -7.70 6.41 -25.97
CA ARG A 167 -6.23 6.47 -25.83
C ARG A 167 -5.66 7.88 -25.78
N GLU A 168 -6.42 8.87 -26.25
CA GLU A 168 -6.04 10.29 -26.25
C GLU A 168 -6.32 10.98 -24.91
N THR A 169 -7.07 10.34 -23.98
CA THR A 169 -7.34 10.92 -22.67
C THR A 169 -6.12 10.78 -21.79
N PRO A 170 -5.50 11.90 -21.34
CA PRO A 170 -4.34 11.84 -20.44
C PRO A 170 -4.74 11.23 -19.10
N ILE A 171 -3.99 10.23 -18.66
CA ILE A 171 -4.19 9.53 -17.38
C ILE A 171 -3.01 9.83 -16.47
N PHE A 172 -3.32 10.21 -15.24
CA PHE A 172 -2.35 10.34 -14.15
C PHE A 172 -2.67 9.32 -13.07
N LEU A 173 -1.64 8.62 -12.58
CA LEU A 173 -1.77 7.74 -11.43
C LEU A 173 -1.32 8.51 -10.20
N MET A 174 -2.17 8.62 -9.19
CA MET A 174 -1.83 9.28 -7.94
C MET A 174 -2.09 8.34 -6.77
N GLY A 175 -1.18 8.34 -5.81
CA GLY A 175 -1.39 7.59 -4.57
C GLY A 175 -0.81 8.28 -3.36
N ILE A 176 -1.39 7.97 -2.20
CA ILE A 176 -0.93 8.47 -0.90
C ILE A 176 -0.44 7.32 -0.03
N SER A 177 0.68 7.50 0.69
CA SER A 177 1.24 6.52 1.60
C SER A 177 1.47 5.16 0.90
N MET A 178 0.80 4.07 1.32
CA MET A 178 0.87 2.79 0.62
C MET A 178 0.44 2.92 -0.85
N GLY A 179 -0.59 3.72 -1.15
CA GLY A 179 -1.00 3.99 -2.53
C GLY A 179 0.09 4.70 -3.33
N GLY A 180 0.81 5.66 -2.71
CA GLY A 180 1.97 6.34 -3.30
C GLY A 180 3.09 5.36 -3.63
N ALA A 181 3.42 4.46 -2.70
CA ALA A 181 4.39 3.41 -2.96
C ALA A 181 3.93 2.46 -4.07
N VAL A 182 2.63 2.09 -4.10
CA VAL A 182 2.05 1.19 -5.12
C VAL A 182 2.17 1.78 -6.52
N VAL A 183 1.76 3.04 -6.74
CA VAL A 183 1.89 3.69 -8.07
C VAL A 183 3.35 3.84 -8.49
N THR A 184 4.25 4.10 -7.54
CA THR A 184 5.69 4.18 -7.80
C THR A 184 6.29 2.82 -8.14
N MET A 185 5.93 1.76 -7.40
CA MET A 185 6.36 0.38 -7.65
C MET A 185 5.80 -0.18 -8.97
N SER A 186 4.70 0.38 -9.49
CA SER A 186 4.14 0.00 -10.79
C SER A 186 4.84 0.64 -11.99
N SER A 187 5.64 1.69 -11.77
CA SER A 187 6.14 2.60 -12.80
C SER A 187 6.96 1.95 -13.93
N ASN A 188 7.55 0.78 -13.70
CA ASN A 188 8.28 0.02 -14.72
C ASN A 188 7.46 -1.08 -15.40
N LEU A 189 6.15 -1.15 -15.12
CA LEU A 189 5.25 -2.08 -15.78
C LEU A 189 4.75 -1.49 -17.11
N ASP A 190 4.11 -2.33 -17.91
CA ASP A 190 3.66 -1.95 -19.25
C ASP A 190 2.31 -1.22 -19.18
N PHE A 191 2.38 0.10 -19.14
CA PHE A 191 1.22 0.98 -19.14
C PHE A 191 0.80 1.39 -20.56
N PRO A 192 -0.49 1.71 -20.81
CA PRO A 192 -0.90 2.34 -22.05
C PRO A 192 -0.26 3.74 -22.20
N ASP A 193 0.01 4.15 -23.44
CA ASP A 193 0.66 5.43 -23.77
C ASP A 193 -0.08 6.66 -23.22
N SER A 194 -1.35 6.52 -22.90
CA SER A 194 -2.17 7.56 -22.26
C SER A 194 -1.78 7.86 -20.81
N VAL A 195 -0.96 7.01 -20.16
CA VAL A 195 -0.43 7.31 -18.82
C VAL A 195 0.70 8.33 -18.93
N CYS A 196 0.41 9.58 -18.55
CA CYS A 196 1.27 10.73 -18.74
C CYS A 196 2.14 11.06 -17.52
N GLY A 197 1.79 10.58 -16.33
CA GLY A 197 2.55 10.88 -15.10
C GLY A 197 2.11 10.06 -13.90
N ILE A 198 3.01 9.97 -12.94
CA ILE A 198 2.78 9.37 -11.62
C ILE A 198 2.99 10.44 -10.56
N ILE A 199 2.08 10.52 -9.59
CA ILE A 199 2.13 11.44 -8.45
C ILE A 199 2.15 10.58 -7.19
N GLU A 200 3.22 10.68 -6.44
CA GLU A 200 3.41 9.95 -5.19
C GLU A 200 3.42 10.94 -4.03
N ASP A 201 2.52 10.78 -3.06
CA ASP A 201 2.52 11.56 -1.83
C ASP A 201 2.80 10.65 -0.62
N SER A 202 3.85 10.97 0.13
CA SER A 202 4.24 10.28 1.38
C SER A 202 4.46 8.77 1.21
N GLY A 203 4.89 8.32 0.03
CA GLY A 203 5.18 6.92 -0.24
C GLY A 203 6.50 6.44 0.37
N PHE A 204 6.90 5.23 0.01
CA PHE A 204 8.09 4.62 0.59
C PHE A 204 8.82 3.69 -0.40
N THR A 205 10.09 3.42 -0.12
CA THR A 205 10.97 2.65 -1.03
C THR A 205 10.58 1.18 -1.13
N THR A 206 10.35 0.50 0.00
CA THR A 206 9.96 -0.92 0.07
C THR A 206 9.10 -1.20 1.30
N SER A 207 8.17 -2.13 1.16
CA SER A 207 7.32 -2.58 2.27
C SER A 207 8.11 -3.27 3.38
N THR A 208 9.22 -3.92 3.03
CA THR A 208 10.15 -4.48 4.02
C THR A 208 10.72 -3.40 4.93
N LYS A 209 11.21 -2.28 4.35
CA LYS A 209 11.73 -1.14 5.14
C LYS A 209 10.65 -0.51 6.02
N MET A 210 9.42 -0.35 5.49
CA MET A 210 8.28 0.15 6.26
C MET A 210 7.95 -0.74 7.46
N LEU A 211 7.90 -2.05 7.26
CA LEU A 211 7.67 -2.99 8.36
C LEU A 211 8.81 -2.94 9.40
N GLU A 212 10.06 -2.84 8.98
CA GLU A 212 11.22 -2.74 9.88
C GLU A 212 11.19 -1.48 10.74
N LEU A 213 10.83 -0.34 10.15
CA LEU A 213 10.77 0.94 10.87
C LEU A 213 9.60 0.99 11.86
N ASN A 214 8.45 0.47 11.44
CA ASN A 214 7.21 0.66 12.19
C ASN A 214 6.81 -0.54 13.06
N CYS A 215 7.51 -1.68 12.96
CA CYS A 215 7.17 -2.87 13.76
C CYS A 215 7.30 -2.62 15.27
N LYS A 216 8.24 -1.79 15.71
CA LYS A 216 8.53 -1.58 17.15
C LYS A 216 7.31 -1.14 17.96
N SER A 217 6.46 -0.29 17.40
CA SER A 217 5.24 0.19 18.05
C SER A 217 4.13 -0.88 18.16
N HIS A 218 4.26 -1.98 17.41
CA HIS A 218 3.24 -3.03 17.30
C HIS A 218 3.69 -4.39 17.85
N LEU A 219 4.94 -4.47 18.35
CA LEU A 219 5.47 -5.72 18.91
C LEU A 219 4.84 -6.03 20.24
N PRO A 220 4.56 -7.31 20.54
CA PRO A 220 4.31 -7.76 21.90
C PRO A 220 5.49 -7.36 22.82
N LYS A 221 5.15 -6.95 24.04
CA LYS A 221 6.17 -6.55 25.04
C LYS A 221 7.22 -7.64 25.20
N GLY A 222 8.49 -7.29 24.98
CA GLY A 222 9.63 -8.19 25.10
C GLY A 222 9.97 -9.02 23.85
N MET A 223 9.22 -8.90 22.73
CA MET A 223 9.58 -9.58 21.49
C MET A 223 10.72 -8.82 20.77
N PRO A 224 11.85 -9.46 20.46
CA PRO A 224 12.89 -8.85 19.63
C PRO A 224 12.39 -8.59 18.21
N VAL A 225 12.79 -7.47 17.59
CA VAL A 225 12.43 -7.11 16.21
C VAL A 225 12.82 -8.20 15.21
N GLU A 226 13.97 -8.84 15.41
CA GLU A 226 14.46 -9.89 14.51
C GLU A 226 13.56 -11.14 14.51
N VAL A 227 12.98 -11.49 15.66
CA VAL A 227 12.01 -12.59 15.78
C VAL A 227 10.73 -12.24 15.02
N PHE A 228 10.25 -11.00 15.16
CA PHE A 228 9.09 -10.53 14.40
C PHE A 228 9.33 -10.58 12.89
N LYS A 229 10.51 -10.14 12.44
CA LYS A 229 10.89 -10.18 11.01
C LYS A 229 10.86 -11.60 10.45
N ILE A 230 11.36 -12.59 11.20
CA ILE A 230 11.31 -14.00 10.81
C ILE A 230 9.85 -14.45 10.67
N PHE A 231 9.00 -14.16 11.67
CA PHE A 231 7.58 -14.51 11.60
C PHE A 231 6.85 -13.82 10.46
N ALA A 232 7.15 -12.55 10.20
CA ALA A 232 6.58 -11.81 9.09
C ALA A 232 6.98 -12.40 7.73
N ASP A 233 8.28 -12.64 7.49
CA ASP A 233 8.79 -13.20 6.24
C ASP A 233 8.25 -14.61 5.98
N VAL A 234 8.28 -15.48 7.00
CA VAL A 234 7.71 -16.84 6.92
C VAL A 234 6.19 -16.76 6.69
N GLY A 235 5.49 -15.90 7.42
CA GLY A 235 4.04 -15.74 7.32
C GLY A 235 3.61 -15.26 5.94
N ILE A 236 4.25 -14.24 5.39
CA ILE A 236 3.97 -13.70 4.07
C ILE A 236 4.19 -14.75 2.96
N LYS A 237 5.28 -15.53 3.06
CA LYS A 237 5.56 -16.59 2.08
C LYS A 237 4.62 -17.79 2.17
N LEU A 238 4.35 -18.30 3.39
CA LEU A 238 3.55 -19.51 3.58
C LEU A 238 2.04 -19.25 3.43
N TRP A 239 1.54 -18.15 3.97
CA TRP A 239 0.10 -17.86 4.03
C TRP A 239 -0.34 -16.86 2.97
N GLY A 240 0.55 -15.94 2.58
CA GLY A 240 0.30 -14.94 1.55
C GLY A 240 0.63 -15.42 0.15
N GLY A 241 1.61 -16.31 0.01
CA GLY A 241 2.09 -16.81 -1.28
C GLY A 241 2.83 -15.75 -2.11
N PHE A 242 3.40 -14.73 -1.47
CA PHE A 242 4.16 -13.66 -2.15
C PHE A 242 5.44 -13.29 -1.37
N ASN A 243 6.28 -12.49 -1.98
CA ASN A 243 7.52 -12.00 -1.39
C ASN A 243 7.61 -10.48 -1.49
N LEU A 244 7.76 -9.78 -0.38
CA LEU A 244 7.86 -8.30 -0.35
C LEU A 244 9.01 -7.75 -1.18
N LYS A 245 10.05 -8.53 -1.43
CA LYS A 245 11.20 -8.13 -2.29
C LYS A 245 10.84 -7.99 -3.77
N GLU A 246 9.66 -8.45 -4.18
CA GLU A 246 9.20 -8.32 -5.57
C GLU A 246 8.78 -6.90 -5.93
N ALA A 247 8.45 -6.07 -4.94
CA ALA A 247 8.03 -4.68 -5.10
C ALA A 247 9.03 -3.73 -4.45
N ASP A 248 9.71 -2.93 -5.28
CA ASP A 248 10.74 -1.97 -4.91
C ASP A 248 10.57 -0.72 -5.75
N ALA A 249 10.23 0.40 -5.11
CA ALA A 249 10.00 1.67 -5.77
C ALA A 249 11.27 2.22 -6.44
N CYS A 250 12.42 2.15 -5.76
CA CYS A 250 13.68 2.62 -6.32
C CYS A 250 14.09 1.86 -7.58
N LYS A 251 13.92 0.53 -7.57
CA LYS A 251 14.14 -0.31 -8.74
C LYS A 251 13.19 0.04 -9.88
N ALA A 252 11.90 0.21 -9.58
CA ALA A 252 10.88 0.53 -10.58
C ALA A 252 11.16 1.88 -11.24
N VAL A 253 11.39 2.95 -10.48
CA VAL A 253 11.65 4.28 -11.04
C VAL A 253 12.99 4.38 -11.79
N SER A 254 13.93 3.49 -11.53
CA SER A 254 15.18 3.42 -12.29
C SER A 254 15.01 2.89 -13.72
N GLN A 255 13.85 2.30 -14.02
CA GLN A 255 13.53 1.65 -15.31
C GLN A 255 12.36 2.34 -16.03
N THR A 256 11.65 3.23 -15.37
CA THR A 256 10.49 3.92 -15.95
C THR A 256 10.88 4.99 -16.95
N LYS A 257 9.96 5.27 -17.89
CA LYS A 257 9.98 6.45 -18.77
C LYS A 257 8.91 7.46 -18.41
N ILE A 258 7.98 7.09 -17.52
CA ILE A 258 6.87 7.93 -17.09
C ILE A 258 7.40 9.03 -16.16
N PRO A 259 7.04 10.31 -16.36
CA PRO A 259 7.37 11.39 -15.43
C PRO A 259 6.81 11.14 -14.03
N ILE A 260 7.56 11.52 -13.00
CA ILE A 260 7.17 11.30 -11.61
C ILE A 260 7.26 12.60 -10.80
N LEU A 261 6.19 12.97 -10.12
CA LEU A 261 6.16 13.97 -9.06
C LEU A 261 6.12 13.25 -7.70
N ILE A 262 7.07 13.61 -6.83
CA ILE A 262 7.19 13.10 -5.46
C ILE A 262 6.84 14.24 -4.52
N ILE A 263 5.84 14.05 -3.66
CA ILE A 263 5.41 15.01 -2.64
C ILE A 263 5.67 14.38 -1.28
N HIS A 264 6.31 15.12 -0.34
CA HIS A 264 6.63 14.53 0.96
C HIS A 264 6.78 15.57 2.06
N GLY A 265 6.24 15.28 3.23
CA GLY A 265 6.41 16.09 4.42
C GLY A 265 7.80 15.94 5.06
N ASP A 266 8.42 17.04 5.49
CA ASP A 266 9.74 16.97 6.15
C ASP A 266 9.68 16.52 7.61
N LYS A 267 8.47 16.38 8.18
CA LYS A 267 8.20 15.86 9.54
C LYS A 267 7.59 14.47 9.53
N ASP A 268 7.56 13.80 8.38
CA ASP A 268 7.06 12.45 8.27
C ASP A 268 7.93 11.46 9.07
N ASN A 269 7.38 10.96 10.18
CA ASN A 269 8.04 9.99 11.05
C ASN A 269 7.64 8.54 10.74
N LEU A 270 6.61 8.33 9.91
CA LEU A 270 6.13 7.00 9.51
C LEU A 270 6.89 6.49 8.27
N ALA A 271 6.95 7.33 7.23
CA ALA A 271 7.78 7.13 6.05
C ALA A 271 8.80 8.28 5.95
N PRO A 272 9.97 8.18 6.59
CA PRO A 272 10.89 9.31 6.69
C PRO A 272 11.32 9.86 5.33
N LEU A 273 11.47 11.20 5.23
CA LEU A 273 11.79 11.95 4.00
C LEU A 273 12.97 11.36 3.20
N TYR A 274 13.92 10.67 3.84
CA TYR A 274 15.03 10.05 3.12
C TYR A 274 14.55 9.01 2.10
N MET A 275 13.38 8.36 2.32
CA MET A 275 12.83 7.41 1.36
C MET A 275 12.39 8.09 0.07
N ALA A 276 11.71 9.24 0.16
CA ALA A 276 11.37 10.06 -1.00
C ALA A 276 12.62 10.50 -1.77
N LYS A 277 13.68 10.92 -1.05
CA LYS A 277 14.97 11.28 -1.66
C LYS A 277 15.66 10.09 -2.32
N GLU A 278 15.57 8.88 -1.75
CA GLU A 278 16.09 7.65 -2.39
C GLU A 278 15.33 7.34 -3.69
N ILE A 279 13.99 7.46 -3.69
CA ILE A 279 13.17 7.28 -4.90
C ILE A 279 13.54 8.32 -5.95
N TYR A 280 13.59 9.60 -5.57
CA TYR A 280 13.99 10.69 -6.46
C TYR A 280 15.37 10.44 -7.09
N ASN A 281 16.37 10.11 -6.29
CA ASN A 281 17.73 9.88 -6.77
C ASN A 281 17.83 8.66 -7.70
N SER A 282 16.98 7.65 -7.48
CA SER A 282 16.95 6.42 -8.29
C SER A 282 16.22 6.61 -9.62
N CYS A 283 15.32 7.58 -9.72
CA CYS A 283 14.50 7.81 -10.90
C CYS A 283 15.35 8.30 -12.10
N LYS A 284 15.14 7.67 -13.28
CA LYS A 284 15.83 7.97 -14.53
C LYS A 284 14.99 8.80 -15.51
N SER A 285 13.68 8.88 -15.32
CA SER A 285 12.80 9.71 -16.15
C SER A 285 12.76 11.15 -15.64
N SER A 286 11.96 12.00 -16.31
CA SER A 286 11.62 13.34 -15.79
C SER A 286 11.02 13.21 -14.39
N LYS A 287 11.51 14.03 -13.47
CA LYS A 287 11.13 13.93 -12.06
C LYS A 287 11.18 15.28 -11.36
N GLU A 288 10.27 15.43 -10.41
CA GLU A 288 10.26 16.53 -9.47
C GLU A 288 10.07 16.01 -8.05
N ILE A 289 10.55 16.76 -7.07
CA ILE A 289 10.30 16.49 -5.66
C ILE A 289 9.83 17.78 -4.99
N TYR A 290 8.66 17.72 -4.36
CA TYR A 290 8.08 18.80 -3.59
C TYR A 290 8.09 18.45 -2.11
N ILE A 291 8.90 19.16 -1.32
CA ILE A 291 9.01 18.93 0.13
C ILE A 291 8.14 19.92 0.86
N VAL A 292 7.11 19.43 1.55
CA VAL A 292 6.18 20.25 2.32
C VAL A 292 6.71 20.43 3.74
N HIS A 293 7.12 21.67 4.04
CA HIS A 293 7.68 22.00 5.34
C HIS A 293 6.64 21.92 6.48
N GLY A 294 7.00 21.20 7.53
CA GLY A 294 6.16 21.01 8.73
C GLY A 294 5.04 19.98 8.55
N ALA A 295 4.90 19.34 7.39
CA ALA A 295 3.92 18.29 7.18
C ALA A 295 4.41 16.96 7.77
N ASN A 296 3.51 16.26 8.48
CA ASN A 296 3.68 14.88 8.89
C ASN A 296 3.27 13.92 7.75
N HIS A 297 3.12 12.62 8.08
CA HIS A 297 2.73 11.59 7.14
C HIS A 297 1.34 11.87 6.53
N ALA A 298 1.28 11.93 5.19
CA ALA A 298 0.03 12.14 4.45
C ALA A 298 -0.70 13.47 4.76
N GLU A 299 0.03 14.49 5.25
CA GLU A 299 -0.51 15.82 5.57
C GLU A 299 -0.10 16.90 4.58
N SER A 300 0.52 16.54 3.46
CA SER A 300 1.05 17.49 2.49
C SER A 300 0.00 18.51 2.06
N TYR A 301 -1.16 18.06 1.60
CA TYR A 301 -2.26 18.94 1.19
C TYR A 301 -2.84 19.78 2.34
N LYS A 302 -2.90 19.24 3.55
CA LYS A 302 -3.40 20.01 4.72
C LYS A 302 -2.49 21.18 5.06
N LYS A 303 -1.17 21.01 4.91
CA LYS A 303 -0.18 22.03 5.23
C LYS A 303 0.01 23.04 4.11
N ASP A 304 -0.10 22.60 2.86
CA ASP A 304 0.10 23.46 1.70
C ASP A 304 -0.89 23.09 0.57
N PRO A 305 -2.15 23.53 0.69
CA PRO A 305 -3.18 23.20 -0.29
C PRO A 305 -3.04 23.95 -1.64
N GLU A 306 -2.18 24.96 -1.71
CA GLU A 306 -1.96 25.77 -2.91
C GLU A 306 -0.62 25.48 -3.61
N GLY A 307 0.29 24.73 -2.94
CA GLY A 307 1.65 24.38 -3.40
C GLY A 307 1.78 23.34 -4.48
#